data_26bd585eb19fcc711d0a4bdb39574144
#
_entry.id   26bd585eb19fcc711d0a4bdb39574144
#
_cell.length_a   1.000
_cell.length_b   1.000
_cell.length_c   1.000
_cell.angle_alpha   90.00
_cell.angle_beta   90.00
_cell.angle_gamma   90.00
#
_symmetry.space_group_name_H-M   'P 1'
#
loop_
_entity.id
_entity.type
_entity.pdbx_description
1 polymer ?
#
loop_
_entity_poly.entity_id
_entity_poly.type
_entity_poly.pdbx_seq_one_letter_code
_entity_poly.pdbx_strand_id
1 'polypeptide(L)'
;MIELALPQPWMRWIGALLLGFLMSWLTGCQTTGGSQATHAAQIDREVDAALAKLYETTPSARHLAGKARGILVFPNVLKAGFIGGAEYGKGAMRKHGRTTGYYNIVAGSYGLQAGVQSFGYVMFFMNDAALMSLDNHAGFEVGVGPSIVVLDEGMAKKATTTTLRDDVYAFVFGQRGLMAGLGLQGSK
;
A
#
# COMPACT_ATOMS: atom_id res chain seq x y z
N MET A 1 3.92 -75.20 10.40
CA MET A 1 2.68 -74.91 9.62
C MET A 1 2.33 -73.45 9.89
N ILE A 2 2.60 -72.60 8.93
CA ILE A 2 2.27 -71.17 9.00
C ILE A 2 1.02 -70.98 8.14
N GLU A 3 -0.12 -70.73 8.80
CA GLU A 3 -1.36 -70.37 8.11
C GLU A 3 -1.26 -68.93 7.65
N LEU A 4 -1.23 -68.75 6.34
CA LEU A 4 -1.39 -67.43 5.71
C LEU A 4 -2.87 -67.02 5.76
N ALA A 5 -3.22 -66.14 6.64
CA ALA A 5 -4.57 -65.53 6.67
C ALA A 5 -4.78 -64.67 5.42
N LEU A 6 -5.69 -65.07 4.56
CA LEU A 6 -6.14 -64.28 3.40
C LEU A 6 -6.84 -62.99 3.84
N PRO A 7 -6.53 -61.86 3.23
CA PRO A 7 -7.16 -60.58 3.61
C PRO A 7 -8.65 -60.62 3.25
N GLN A 8 -9.48 -60.30 4.20
CA GLN A 8 -10.94 -60.24 4.12
C GLN A 8 -11.41 -59.25 3.02
N PRO A 9 -12.40 -59.60 2.19
CA PRO A 9 -12.80 -58.77 1.04
C PRO A 9 -13.31 -57.37 1.41
N TRP A 10 -13.79 -57.15 2.62
CA TRP A 10 -14.24 -55.84 3.09
C TRP A 10 -13.13 -54.81 3.28
N MET A 11 -11.91 -55.21 3.54
CA MET A 11 -10.75 -54.34 3.64
C MET A 11 -10.36 -53.71 2.30
N ARG A 12 -10.69 -54.36 1.17
CA ARG A 12 -10.46 -53.84 -0.19
C ARG A 12 -11.41 -52.66 -0.52
N TRP A 13 -12.63 -52.68 0.04
CA TRP A 13 -13.62 -51.62 -0.17
C TRP A 13 -13.33 -50.39 0.68
N ILE A 14 -12.78 -50.54 1.87
CA ILE A 14 -12.36 -49.41 2.73
C ILE A 14 -11.19 -48.67 2.09
N GLY A 15 -10.22 -49.36 1.49
CA GLY A 15 -9.11 -48.70 0.76
C GLY A 15 -9.58 -47.90 -0.45
N ALA A 16 -10.57 -48.40 -1.20
CA ALA A 16 -11.14 -47.72 -2.35
C ALA A 16 -11.94 -46.45 -1.96
N LEU A 17 -12.68 -46.51 -0.85
CA LEU A 17 -13.43 -45.35 -0.32
C LEU A 17 -12.52 -44.25 0.24
N LEU A 18 -11.43 -44.64 0.89
CA LEU A 18 -10.43 -43.66 1.40
C LEU A 18 -9.67 -42.99 0.24
N LEU A 19 -9.34 -43.72 -0.81
CA LEU A 19 -8.68 -43.16 -2.00
C LEU A 19 -9.60 -42.19 -2.76
N GLY A 20 -10.90 -42.54 -2.88
CA GLY A 20 -11.91 -41.67 -3.48
C GLY A 20 -12.13 -40.37 -2.70
N PHE A 21 -12.08 -40.44 -1.37
CA PHE A 21 -12.25 -39.25 -0.52
C PHE A 21 -11.02 -38.31 -0.57
N LEU A 22 -9.82 -38.87 -0.73
CA LEU A 22 -8.59 -38.06 -0.85
C LEU A 22 -8.51 -37.34 -2.21
N MET A 23 -9.05 -37.90 -3.29
CA MET A 23 -9.07 -37.25 -4.60
C MET A 23 -10.10 -36.12 -4.74
N SER A 24 -11.12 -36.08 -3.90
CA SER A 24 -12.15 -35.02 -3.92
C SER A 24 -11.67 -33.70 -3.37
N TRP A 25 -10.50 -33.63 -2.73
CA TRP A 25 -9.92 -32.40 -2.17
C TRP A 25 -8.98 -31.66 -3.13
N LEU A 26 -8.73 -32.21 -4.31
CA LEU A 26 -7.83 -31.62 -5.32
C LEU A 26 -8.52 -30.79 -6.41
N THR A 27 -9.85 -30.64 -6.37
CA THR A 27 -10.60 -29.82 -7.34
C THR A 27 -10.98 -28.45 -6.82
N GLY A 28 -10.17 -27.84 -5.97
CA GLY A 28 -10.42 -26.51 -5.43
C GLY A 28 -9.27 -25.56 -5.59
N CYS A 29 -8.93 -25.16 -6.81
CA CYS A 29 -8.12 -23.94 -7.02
C CYS A 29 -8.08 -23.56 -8.50
N GLN A 30 -9.03 -22.75 -8.95
CA GLN A 30 -8.78 -21.88 -10.10
C GLN A 30 -9.68 -20.64 -10.05
N THR A 31 -9.31 -19.68 -9.17
CA THR A 31 -9.83 -18.30 -9.27
C THR A 31 -8.78 -17.30 -8.77
N THR A 32 -7.51 -17.50 -9.08
CA THR A 32 -6.46 -16.53 -8.72
C THR A 32 -6.54 -15.24 -9.56
N GLY A 33 -7.04 -15.30 -10.78
CA GLY A 33 -7.17 -14.12 -11.65
C GLY A 33 -8.28 -13.15 -11.22
N GLY A 34 -9.39 -13.65 -10.70
CA GLY A 34 -10.51 -12.80 -10.24
C GLY A 34 -10.19 -12.01 -8.96
N SER A 35 -9.41 -12.59 -8.05
CA SER A 35 -9.03 -11.94 -6.80
C SER A 35 -8.09 -10.75 -7.02
N GLN A 36 -7.11 -10.86 -7.89
CA GLN A 36 -6.17 -9.76 -8.15
C GLN A 36 -6.85 -8.60 -8.88
N ALA A 37 -7.71 -8.88 -9.86
CA ALA A 37 -8.45 -7.85 -10.59
C ALA A 37 -9.43 -7.09 -9.67
N THR A 38 -10.09 -7.78 -8.73
CA THR A 38 -10.98 -7.16 -7.74
C THR A 38 -10.20 -6.29 -6.75
N HIS A 39 -9.02 -6.72 -6.30
CA HIS A 39 -8.15 -5.92 -5.44
C HIS A 39 -7.63 -4.67 -6.13
N ALA A 40 -7.18 -4.78 -7.38
CA ALA A 40 -6.73 -3.65 -8.18
C ALA A 40 -7.85 -2.61 -8.35
N ALA A 41 -9.05 -3.05 -8.74
CA ALA A 41 -10.21 -2.17 -8.90
C ALA A 41 -10.66 -1.53 -7.56
N GLN A 42 -10.46 -2.20 -6.43
CA GLN A 42 -10.71 -1.63 -5.12
C GLN A 42 -9.71 -0.52 -4.80
N ILE A 43 -8.40 -0.76 -4.98
CA ILE A 43 -7.37 0.26 -4.77
C ILE A 43 -7.64 1.48 -5.66
N ASP A 44 -8.01 1.27 -6.92
CA ASP A 44 -8.34 2.38 -7.83
C ASP A 44 -9.48 3.25 -7.32
N ARG A 45 -10.58 2.66 -6.85
CA ARG A 45 -11.70 3.42 -6.26
C ARG A 45 -11.30 4.18 -5.01
N GLU A 46 -10.49 3.55 -4.14
CA GLU A 46 -9.99 4.19 -2.92
C GLU A 46 -9.05 5.35 -3.24
N VAL A 47 -8.20 5.21 -4.25
CA VAL A 47 -7.31 6.27 -4.77
C VAL A 47 -8.11 7.45 -5.31
N ASP A 48 -9.14 7.20 -6.10
CA ASP A 48 -9.99 8.26 -6.66
C ASP A 48 -10.73 9.03 -5.55
N ALA A 49 -11.28 8.31 -4.56
CA ALA A 49 -11.94 8.92 -3.41
C ALA A 49 -10.96 9.74 -2.54
N ALA A 50 -9.74 9.24 -2.34
CA ALA A 50 -8.71 9.92 -1.59
C ALA A 50 -8.25 11.22 -2.26
N LEU A 51 -8.04 11.20 -3.59
CA LEU A 51 -7.70 12.38 -4.37
C LEU A 51 -8.84 13.41 -4.36
N ALA A 52 -10.09 12.98 -4.54
CA ALA A 52 -11.25 13.86 -4.47
C ALA A 52 -11.28 14.60 -3.13
N LYS A 53 -11.15 13.86 -2.02
CA LYS A 53 -11.12 14.42 -0.67
C LYS A 53 -9.96 15.41 -0.46
N LEU A 54 -8.75 15.05 -0.92
CA LEU A 54 -7.59 15.92 -0.83
C LEU A 54 -7.83 17.23 -1.59
N TYR A 55 -8.39 17.17 -2.80
CA TYR A 55 -8.64 18.33 -3.63
C TYR A 55 -9.75 19.26 -3.09
N GLU A 56 -10.69 18.73 -2.33
CA GLU A 56 -11.72 19.51 -1.63
C GLU A 56 -11.12 20.32 -0.49
N THR A 57 -10.24 19.72 0.30
CA THR A 57 -9.67 20.34 1.50
C THR A 57 -8.41 21.16 1.21
N THR A 58 -7.71 20.87 0.11
CA THR A 58 -6.38 21.41 -0.19
C THR A 58 -6.28 21.85 -1.66
N PRO A 59 -6.68 23.10 -1.98
CA PRO A 59 -6.64 23.62 -3.36
C PRO A 59 -5.25 23.60 -3.99
N SER A 60 -4.17 23.79 -3.19
CA SER A 60 -2.78 23.69 -3.67
C SER A 60 -2.44 22.32 -4.22
N ALA A 61 -2.96 21.24 -3.63
CA ALA A 61 -2.79 19.89 -4.14
C ALA A 61 -3.41 19.71 -5.53
N ARG A 62 -4.58 20.29 -5.78
CA ARG A 62 -5.22 20.30 -7.10
C ARG A 62 -4.38 21.04 -8.13
N HIS A 63 -3.77 22.15 -7.76
CA HIS A 63 -2.88 22.91 -8.64
C HIS A 63 -1.62 22.11 -9.00
N LEU A 64 -1.01 21.43 -8.02
CA LEU A 64 0.14 20.55 -8.24
C LEU A 64 -0.21 19.35 -9.14
N ALA A 65 -1.41 18.78 -8.98
CA ALA A 65 -1.88 17.65 -9.80
C ALA A 65 -1.87 17.98 -11.29
N GLY A 66 -2.23 19.21 -11.67
CA GLY A 66 -2.21 19.66 -13.06
C GLY A 66 -0.81 19.80 -13.67
N LYS A 67 0.24 19.84 -12.84
CA LYS A 67 1.64 20.00 -13.26
C LYS A 67 2.47 18.73 -13.06
N ALA A 68 2.01 17.81 -12.22
CA ALA A 68 2.75 16.61 -11.86
C ALA A 68 2.87 15.63 -13.04
N ARG A 69 4.05 15.03 -13.17
CA ARG A 69 4.33 13.94 -14.11
C ARG A 69 3.73 12.62 -13.65
N GLY A 70 3.57 12.45 -12.35
CA GLY A 70 2.92 11.30 -11.72
C GLY A 70 2.45 11.64 -10.32
N ILE A 71 1.43 10.92 -9.86
CA ILE A 71 0.83 11.07 -8.53
C ILE A 71 0.76 9.70 -7.90
N LEU A 72 1.55 9.44 -6.88
CA LEU A 72 1.49 8.22 -6.10
C LEU A 72 0.58 8.43 -4.89
N VAL A 73 -0.44 7.60 -4.77
CA VAL A 73 -1.51 7.77 -3.78
C VAL A 73 -1.62 6.52 -2.93
N PHE A 74 -1.54 6.69 -1.63
CA PHE A 74 -1.87 5.70 -0.62
C PHE A 74 -3.12 6.19 0.14
N PRO A 75 -4.32 5.68 -0.19
CA PRO A 75 -5.58 6.15 0.38
C PRO A 75 -5.66 5.98 1.89
N ASN A 76 -5.05 4.92 2.40
CA ASN A 76 -5.03 4.58 3.80
C ASN A 76 -3.70 3.93 4.18
N VAL A 77 -2.90 4.63 4.96
CA VAL A 77 -1.69 4.14 5.60
C VAL A 77 -2.02 3.92 7.07
N LEU A 78 -1.85 2.70 7.53
CA LEU A 78 -2.00 2.34 8.94
C LEU A 78 -0.62 2.42 9.61
N LYS A 79 -0.54 3.17 10.69
CA LYS A 79 0.61 3.26 11.58
C LYS A 79 0.24 2.73 12.95
N ALA A 80 1.01 1.79 13.46
CA ALA A 80 0.84 1.24 14.79
C ALA A 80 2.20 1.09 15.49
N GLY A 81 2.27 1.37 16.79
CA GLY A 81 3.52 1.25 17.53
C GLY A 81 3.36 1.38 19.03
N PHE A 82 4.43 0.99 19.75
CA PHE A 82 4.58 1.16 21.20
C PHE A 82 5.99 1.70 21.55
N ILE A 83 7.06 0.93 21.36
CA ILE A 83 8.47 1.37 21.47
C ILE A 83 9.09 1.44 20.07
N GLY A 84 8.59 0.60 19.16
CA GLY A 84 8.83 0.66 17.73
C GLY A 84 7.49 0.73 17.02
N GLY A 85 7.45 1.26 15.81
CA GLY A 85 6.25 1.34 15.02
C GLY A 85 6.47 0.78 13.63
N ALA A 86 5.38 0.36 13.03
CA ALA A 86 5.33 -0.03 11.63
C ALA A 86 4.21 0.72 10.91
N GLU A 87 4.47 1.05 9.66
CA GLU A 87 3.49 1.63 8.75
C GLU A 87 3.30 0.70 7.57
N TYR A 88 2.04 0.58 7.15
CA TYR A 88 1.68 -0.20 5.97
C TYR A 88 0.53 0.46 5.23
N GLY A 89 0.65 0.53 3.92
CA GLY A 89 -0.41 1.00 3.04
C GLY A 89 -0.28 0.43 1.64
N LYS A 90 -1.41 0.35 0.95
CA LYS A 90 -1.48 0.02 -0.48
C LYS A 90 -1.89 1.25 -1.26
N GLY A 91 -1.33 1.42 -2.45
CA GLY A 91 -1.60 2.57 -3.28
C GLY A 91 -1.38 2.31 -4.76
N ALA A 92 -1.60 3.35 -5.55
CA ALA A 92 -1.39 3.31 -6.98
C ALA A 92 -0.75 4.59 -7.51
N MET A 93 0.05 4.43 -8.57
CA MET A 93 0.60 5.52 -9.36
C MET A 93 -0.41 5.92 -10.44
N ARG A 94 -0.74 7.20 -10.47
CA ARG A 94 -1.55 7.83 -11.51
C ARG A 94 -0.66 8.65 -12.44
N LYS A 95 -0.67 8.34 -13.74
CA LYS A 95 -0.04 9.16 -14.80
C LYS A 95 -1.13 9.48 -15.83
N HIS A 96 -1.34 10.74 -16.12
CA HIS A 96 -2.38 11.22 -17.06
C HIS A 96 -3.79 10.65 -16.75
N GLY A 97 -4.15 10.60 -15.48
CA GLY A 97 -5.44 10.11 -15.01
C GLY A 97 -5.63 8.58 -15.05
N ARG A 98 -4.60 7.80 -15.39
CA ARG A 98 -4.65 6.33 -15.46
C ARG A 98 -3.71 5.71 -14.45
N THR A 99 -4.09 4.57 -13.89
CA THR A 99 -3.21 3.75 -13.07
C THR A 99 -2.12 3.11 -13.94
N THR A 100 -0.87 3.31 -13.57
CA THR A 100 0.31 2.75 -14.25
C THR A 100 1.05 1.72 -13.42
N GLY A 101 0.75 1.61 -12.12
CA GLY A 101 1.34 0.63 -11.22
C GLY A 101 0.70 0.66 -9.85
N TYR A 102 0.84 -0.44 -9.11
CA TYR A 102 0.41 -0.58 -7.72
C TYR A 102 1.62 -0.68 -6.81
N TYR A 103 1.56 -0.01 -5.67
CA TYR A 103 2.67 0.12 -4.74
C TYR A 103 2.24 -0.20 -3.31
N ASN A 104 3.19 -0.63 -2.51
CA ASN A 104 3.01 -0.74 -1.06
C ASN A 104 3.98 0.22 -0.39
N ILE A 105 3.53 0.89 0.67
CA ILE A 105 4.41 1.57 1.60
C ILE A 105 4.60 0.67 2.82
N VAL A 106 5.86 0.44 3.17
CA VAL A 106 6.26 -0.24 4.40
C VAL A 106 7.32 0.63 5.05
N ALA A 107 7.06 1.09 6.27
CA ALA A 107 8.01 1.89 7.00
C ALA A 107 8.13 1.39 8.43
N GLY A 108 9.34 1.48 8.97
CA GLY A 108 9.62 1.22 10.38
C GLY A 108 9.95 2.51 11.09
N SER A 109 9.51 2.66 12.33
CA SER A 109 9.90 3.75 13.19
C SER A 109 10.39 3.21 14.53
N TYR A 110 11.37 3.88 15.11
CA TYR A 110 11.90 3.55 16.44
C TYR A 110 11.79 4.76 17.35
N GLY A 111 11.26 4.56 18.54
CA GLY A 111 11.06 5.61 19.53
C GLY A 111 9.86 5.35 20.41
N LEU A 112 9.74 6.14 21.49
CA LEU A 112 8.58 6.08 22.38
C LEU A 112 7.36 6.65 21.66
N GLN A 113 6.56 5.76 21.06
CA GLN A 113 5.31 6.10 20.39
C GLN A 113 4.29 5.00 20.68
N ALA A 114 3.18 5.38 21.28
CA ALA A 114 2.11 4.44 21.61
C ALA A 114 0.83 4.85 20.91
N GLY A 115 0.24 3.92 20.16
CA GLY A 115 -1.03 4.17 19.53
C GLY A 115 -1.19 3.54 18.15
N VAL A 116 -2.35 3.81 17.58
CA VAL A 116 -2.73 3.44 16.22
C VAL A 116 -3.28 4.66 15.52
N GLN A 117 -2.79 4.92 14.33
CA GLN A 117 -3.21 6.03 13.48
C GLN A 117 -3.39 5.56 12.03
N SER A 118 -4.34 6.13 11.33
CA SER A 118 -4.48 5.97 9.89
C SER A 118 -4.53 7.34 9.21
N PHE A 119 -3.96 7.44 8.00
CA PHE A 119 -3.92 8.67 7.23
C PHE A 119 -3.81 8.38 5.74
N GLY A 120 -4.24 9.33 4.91
CA GLY A 120 -3.94 9.33 3.48
C GLY A 120 -2.58 9.96 3.21
N TYR A 121 -1.84 9.42 2.24
CA TYR A 121 -0.54 9.93 1.83
C TYR A 121 -0.48 10.02 0.30
N VAL A 122 -0.17 11.20 -0.23
CA VAL A 122 -0.09 11.46 -1.66
C VAL A 122 1.20 12.18 -1.99
N MET A 123 1.92 11.68 -3.00
CA MET A 123 3.14 12.30 -3.53
C MET A 123 2.93 12.75 -4.97
N PHE A 124 3.21 14.01 -5.25
CA PHE A 124 3.21 14.63 -6.58
C PHE A 124 4.63 14.71 -7.09
N PHE A 125 4.96 13.98 -8.13
CA PHE A 125 6.26 13.99 -8.80
C PHE A 125 6.25 15.07 -9.88
N MET A 126 7.06 16.10 -9.73
CA MET A 126 7.02 17.28 -10.57
C MET A 126 7.85 17.14 -11.85
N ASN A 127 8.80 16.20 -11.89
CA ASN A 127 9.65 15.94 -13.04
C ASN A 127 9.90 14.44 -13.24
N ASP A 128 10.42 14.10 -14.42
CA ASP A 128 10.67 12.71 -14.81
C ASP A 128 11.85 12.10 -14.03
N ALA A 129 12.83 12.91 -13.60
CA ALA A 129 13.95 12.43 -12.80
C ALA A 129 13.50 11.90 -11.45
N ALA A 130 12.55 12.59 -10.80
CA ALA A 130 11.95 12.13 -9.54
C ALA A 130 11.14 10.84 -9.73
N LEU A 131 10.41 10.69 -10.84
CA LEU A 131 9.70 9.44 -11.16
C LEU A 131 10.69 8.29 -11.42
N MET A 132 11.75 8.53 -12.16
CA MET A 132 12.78 7.51 -12.44
C MET A 132 13.51 7.09 -11.17
N SER A 133 13.70 8.00 -10.22
CA SER A 133 14.25 7.69 -8.91
C SER A 133 13.39 6.70 -8.12
N LEU A 134 12.06 6.81 -8.19
CA LEU A 134 11.15 5.83 -7.59
C LEU A 134 11.28 4.44 -8.23
N ASP A 135 11.39 4.38 -9.55
CA ASP A 135 11.47 3.12 -10.30
C ASP A 135 12.82 2.41 -10.11
N ASN A 136 13.91 3.18 -9.94
CA ASN A 136 15.29 2.66 -9.83
C ASN A 136 15.68 2.26 -8.40
N HIS A 137 15.00 2.77 -7.38
CA HIS A 137 15.30 2.48 -5.98
C HIS A 137 14.11 1.75 -5.35
N ALA A 138 14.40 0.77 -4.50
CA ALA A 138 13.37 0.06 -3.74
C ALA A 138 12.73 0.93 -2.63
N GLY A 139 12.69 2.26 -2.83
CA GLY A 139 12.15 3.24 -1.88
C GLY A 139 12.94 4.54 -1.87
N PHE A 140 12.49 5.49 -1.08
CA PHE A 140 13.19 6.75 -0.83
C PHE A 140 13.98 6.63 0.47
N GLU A 141 15.29 6.95 0.42
CA GLU A 141 16.13 7.07 1.60
C GLU A 141 16.29 8.54 1.97
N VAL A 142 16.29 8.82 3.27
CA VAL A 142 16.50 10.19 3.77
C VAL A 142 17.90 10.67 3.39
N GLY A 143 17.98 11.78 2.64
CA GLY A 143 19.24 12.42 2.24
C GLY A 143 19.86 11.89 0.95
N VAL A 144 19.25 10.91 0.27
CA VAL A 144 19.69 10.43 -1.05
C VAL A 144 18.48 10.36 -1.98
N GLY A 145 18.45 11.19 -3.02
CA GLY A 145 17.36 11.19 -3.98
C GLY A 145 16.78 12.59 -4.24
N PRO A 146 15.60 12.66 -4.87
CA PRO A 146 14.92 13.93 -5.15
C PRO A 146 14.52 14.67 -3.86
N SER A 147 14.43 15.99 -3.93
CA SER A 147 13.93 16.78 -2.82
C SER A 147 12.46 16.47 -2.56
N ILE A 148 12.12 16.17 -1.31
CA ILE A 148 10.74 15.86 -0.89
C ILE A 148 10.31 16.84 0.19
N VAL A 149 9.23 17.55 -0.08
CA VAL A 149 8.57 18.43 0.90
C VAL A 149 7.27 17.81 1.35
N VAL A 150 7.15 17.50 2.63
CA VAL A 150 5.93 16.98 3.24
C VAL A 150 5.08 18.14 3.74
N LEU A 151 3.85 18.21 3.27
CA LEU A 151 2.88 19.25 3.62
C LEU A 151 1.71 18.60 4.39
N ASP A 152 1.43 19.12 5.57
CA ASP A 152 0.17 18.86 6.27
C ASP A 152 -0.91 19.85 5.81
N GLU A 153 -2.15 19.65 6.27
CA GLU A 153 -3.27 20.55 5.91
C GLU A 153 -3.02 22.02 6.28
N GLY A 154 -2.28 22.26 7.34
CA GLY A 154 -1.96 23.61 7.80
C GLY A 154 -0.90 24.31 6.94
N MET A 155 0.16 23.61 6.58
CA MET A 155 1.22 24.10 5.72
C MET A 155 0.77 24.21 4.25
N ALA A 156 -0.04 23.29 3.80
CA ALA A 156 -0.58 23.28 2.44
C ALA A 156 -1.43 24.53 2.12
N LYS A 157 -2.15 25.07 3.11
CA LYS A 157 -2.91 26.32 2.98
C LYS A 157 -2.03 27.56 2.81
N LYS A 158 -0.77 27.51 3.26
CA LYS A 158 0.21 28.58 3.16
C LYS A 158 1.14 28.46 1.96
N ALA A 159 1.18 27.30 1.32
CA ALA A 159 1.99 27.07 0.14
C ALA A 159 1.43 27.85 -1.06
N THR A 160 2.23 28.79 -1.57
CA THR A 160 1.90 29.57 -2.77
C THR A 160 2.65 29.00 -3.98
N THR A 161 2.10 29.19 -5.17
CA THR A 161 2.69 28.73 -6.44
C THR A 161 4.12 29.21 -6.72
N THR A 162 4.56 30.26 -6.03
CA THR A 162 5.88 30.87 -6.19
C THR A 162 6.98 30.13 -5.40
N THR A 163 6.62 29.35 -4.40
CA THR A 163 7.55 28.65 -3.51
C THR A 163 7.76 27.16 -3.89
N LEU A 164 7.00 26.65 -4.87
CA LEU A 164 7.01 25.25 -5.25
C LEU A 164 8.14 24.99 -6.28
N ARG A 165 9.35 24.69 -5.78
CA ARG A 165 10.55 24.38 -6.60
C ARG A 165 11.13 23.00 -6.36
N ASP A 166 10.49 22.18 -5.53
CA ASP A 166 10.96 20.86 -5.17
C ASP A 166 10.53 19.79 -6.19
N ASP A 167 11.22 18.68 -6.17
CA ASP A 167 11.00 17.57 -7.11
C ASP A 167 9.75 16.77 -6.76
N VAL A 168 9.44 16.64 -5.45
CA VAL A 168 8.30 15.88 -4.95
C VAL A 168 7.60 16.66 -3.84
N TYR A 169 6.28 16.78 -3.94
CA TYR A 169 5.42 17.31 -2.87
C TYR A 169 4.58 16.19 -2.30
N ALA A 170 4.69 15.96 -1.01
CA ALA A 170 3.93 14.93 -0.31
C ALA A 170 2.88 15.59 0.62
N PHE A 171 1.67 15.05 0.61
CA PHE A 171 0.57 15.49 1.45
C PHE A 171 0.12 14.36 2.37
N VAL A 172 0.01 14.68 3.66
CA VAL A 172 -0.63 13.83 4.66
C VAL A 172 -1.98 14.44 4.99
N PHE A 173 -3.05 13.66 4.91
CA PHE A 173 -4.40 14.15 5.10
C PHE A 173 -5.33 13.11 5.72
N GLY A 174 -6.46 13.55 6.25
CA GLY A 174 -7.49 12.69 6.79
C GLY A 174 -7.02 11.82 7.95
N GLN A 175 -6.14 12.33 8.79
CA GLN A 175 -5.60 11.63 9.95
C GLN A 175 -6.70 11.24 10.92
N ARG A 176 -6.66 10.00 11.41
CA ARG A 176 -7.59 9.42 12.38
C ARG A 176 -6.82 8.53 13.36
N GLY A 177 -7.33 8.45 14.59
CA GLY A 177 -6.70 7.67 15.66
C GLY A 177 -5.83 8.54 16.56
N LEU A 178 -5.26 7.92 17.58
CA LEU A 178 -4.40 8.58 18.56
C LEU A 178 -3.03 7.90 18.52
N MET A 179 -1.99 8.72 18.38
CA MET A 179 -0.62 8.30 18.56
C MET A 179 0.13 9.40 19.31
N ALA A 180 0.71 9.05 20.45
CA ALA A 180 1.51 9.95 21.25
C ALA A 180 2.96 9.43 21.29
N GLY A 181 3.93 10.33 21.14
CA GLY A 181 5.34 9.96 21.26
C GLY A 181 6.28 10.78 20.40
N LEU A 182 7.57 10.55 20.64
CA LEU A 182 8.68 11.06 19.84
C LEU A 182 9.41 9.87 19.23
N GLY A 183 9.58 9.87 17.91
CA GLY A 183 10.26 8.78 17.20
C GLY A 183 10.99 9.25 15.96
N LEU A 184 12.04 8.52 15.60
CA LEU A 184 12.72 8.64 14.31
C LEU A 184 12.04 7.66 13.33
N GLN A 185 11.78 8.12 12.12
CA GLN A 185 11.10 7.33 11.09
C GLN A 185 11.99 7.15 9.87
N GLY A 186 12.12 5.92 9.42
CA GLY A 186 12.69 5.58 8.12
C GLY A 186 11.67 4.82 7.29
N SER A 187 11.56 5.13 6.00
CA SER A 187 10.66 4.45 5.07
C SER A 187 11.42 3.90 3.87
N LYS A 188 10.94 2.76 3.39
CA LYS A 188 11.48 2.08 2.21
C LYS A 188 10.36 1.65 1.26
#